data_3c28fe2be1653158cca1119fe8479632
#
_entry.id   3c28fe2be1653158cca1119fe8479632
#
_cell.length_a   1.000
_cell.length_b   1.000
_cell.length_c   1.000
_cell.angle_alpha   90.00
_cell.angle_beta   90.00
_cell.angle_gamma   90.00
#
_symmetry.space_group_name_H-M   'P 1'
#
loop_
_entity.id
_entity.type
_entity.pdbx_description
1 polymer ?
#
loop_
_entity_poly.entity_id
_entity_poly.type
_entity_poly.pdbx_seq_one_letter_code
_entity_poly.pdbx_strand_id
1 'polypeptide(L)'
;MRSYLVAMSGASGNMGQAVVREVMTLPCVRLRLLFLDEKRERRLGRRWSRLYGDRVEIFFGNLKSFADCSRLVAGADYVLNMAAVIPPMADRRPDLARDANVEGAANMVRAVESCVPQPKFIHVSTVAIYGHRNYLHPWGRVGDPLLPSAYDSYGLGKLIGERMVLDSGVAAWAVIRQTGMLYDKLLMANVSDGLMFHTPFNVPIEWATDTDSGVLLRNIFARDIAGEVPDFWRRVYNLGGGALYRTTGYDTFNAGFAMIGGGTEQFMRPGWHATRNFHCMWFSDSDVLEDMFRFRSKSFDDFWRDVLRKNRYFALGKIVPPAVIRSLVFKRLLRDANSPTRWVEEGNQGRTHAFFGGHKEWKALGDDWSNFPVWSKNQIEGYDYQVQLDEAYASSHLLSHGYDEAKSIAEVDFDDLASAASFRGGFCLDDDYVAGDGYQKVTWRCAEGHTFRASPYTVLKAGHWCPDCIVENRWNFDRLSRANPFYRQVWCDSHDEDENNLYYYDEEGVACVREDV
;
A
#
# COMPACT_ATOMS: atom_id res chain seq x y z
N MET A 1 -4.49 -6.79 37.34
CA MET A 1 -4.54 -5.90 36.15
C MET A 1 -5.38 -6.62 35.10
N ARG A 2 -6.31 -5.95 34.44
CA ARG A 2 -7.11 -6.55 33.36
C ARG A 2 -6.18 -7.02 32.24
N SER A 3 -6.41 -8.21 31.69
CA SER A 3 -5.70 -8.73 30.53
C SER A 3 -6.53 -8.47 29.26
N TYR A 4 -5.90 -7.95 28.23
CA TYR A 4 -6.52 -7.63 26.93
C TYR A 4 -6.08 -8.66 25.89
N LEU A 5 -7.04 -9.21 25.16
CA LEU A 5 -6.79 -10.17 24.09
C LEU A 5 -6.75 -9.47 22.73
N VAL A 6 -5.62 -9.56 22.04
CA VAL A 6 -5.46 -9.11 20.65
C VAL A 6 -5.46 -10.34 19.75
N ALA A 7 -6.47 -10.47 18.92
CA ALA A 7 -6.55 -11.48 17.88
C ALA A 7 -5.86 -10.97 16.60
N MET A 8 -4.97 -11.77 15.99
CA MET A 8 -4.10 -11.29 14.94
C MET A 8 -3.97 -12.29 13.80
N SER A 9 -4.21 -11.82 12.57
CA SER A 9 -3.85 -12.51 11.34
C SER A 9 -2.53 -11.97 10.79
N GLY A 10 -1.80 -12.76 9.97
CA GLY A 10 -0.56 -12.32 9.32
C GLY A 10 0.67 -12.22 10.22
N ALA A 11 0.62 -12.82 11.41
CA ALA A 11 1.71 -12.77 12.39
C ALA A 11 3.03 -13.38 11.91
N SER A 12 3.00 -14.29 10.93
CA SER A 12 4.21 -14.96 10.38
C SER A 12 4.99 -14.10 9.37
N GLY A 13 4.40 -13.04 8.84
CA GLY A 13 5.04 -12.08 7.93
C GLY A 13 6.12 -11.22 8.61
N ASN A 14 6.88 -10.46 7.82
CA ASN A 14 7.94 -9.59 8.38
C ASN A 14 7.37 -8.56 9.37
N MET A 15 6.37 -7.78 8.95
CA MET A 15 5.66 -6.84 9.83
C MET A 15 5.06 -7.56 11.05
N GLY A 16 4.34 -8.67 10.81
CA GLY A 16 3.68 -9.42 11.88
C GLY A 16 4.64 -9.90 12.97
N GLN A 17 5.81 -10.37 12.59
CA GLN A 17 6.83 -10.78 13.56
C GLN A 17 7.38 -9.59 14.37
N ALA A 18 7.52 -8.41 13.75
CA ALA A 18 7.90 -7.19 14.45
C ALA A 18 6.81 -6.77 15.44
N VAL A 19 5.55 -6.76 14.99
CA VAL A 19 4.39 -6.45 15.84
C VAL A 19 4.30 -7.39 17.04
N VAL A 20 4.45 -8.70 16.85
CA VAL A 20 4.44 -9.65 17.99
C VAL A 20 5.53 -9.32 19.00
N ARG A 21 6.76 -9.05 18.54
CA ARG A 21 7.86 -8.69 19.45
C ARG A 21 7.55 -7.43 20.27
N GLU A 22 7.04 -6.40 19.62
CA GLU A 22 6.75 -5.12 20.27
C GLU A 22 5.53 -5.20 21.20
N VAL A 23 4.43 -5.78 20.74
CA VAL A 23 3.19 -5.90 21.53
C VAL A 23 3.38 -6.77 22.76
N MET A 24 4.21 -7.82 22.68
CA MET A 24 4.52 -8.67 23.82
C MET A 24 5.37 -7.99 24.92
N THR A 25 5.87 -6.78 24.67
CA THR A 25 6.46 -5.93 25.75
C THR A 25 5.39 -5.35 26.68
N LEU A 26 4.12 -5.32 26.26
CA LEU A 26 2.99 -4.88 27.09
C LEU A 26 2.55 -6.03 28.01
N PRO A 27 2.74 -5.94 29.35
CA PRO A 27 2.45 -7.07 30.25
C PRO A 27 0.94 -7.40 30.35
N CYS A 28 0.07 -6.42 30.05
CA CYS A 28 -1.38 -6.59 30.10
C CYS A 28 -1.97 -7.19 28.80
N VAL A 29 -1.17 -7.49 27.77
CA VAL A 29 -1.65 -8.00 26.49
C VAL A 29 -1.36 -9.49 26.33
N ARG A 30 -2.33 -10.21 25.81
CA ARG A 30 -2.24 -11.58 25.30
C ARG A 30 -2.54 -11.57 23.81
N LEU A 31 -1.90 -12.46 23.06
CA LEU A 31 -2.11 -12.61 21.61
C LEU A 31 -2.79 -13.94 21.30
N ARG A 32 -3.75 -13.90 20.37
CA ARG A 32 -4.25 -15.08 19.67
C ARG A 32 -3.90 -14.96 18.21
N LEU A 33 -3.11 -15.91 17.70
CA LEU A 33 -2.48 -15.83 16.38
C LEU A 33 -3.05 -16.93 15.47
N LEU A 34 -3.57 -16.52 14.30
CA LEU A 34 -3.96 -17.42 13.23
C LEU A 34 -2.76 -17.69 12.32
N PHE A 35 -2.42 -18.95 12.16
CA PHE A 35 -1.39 -19.45 11.27
C PHE A 35 -1.96 -20.43 10.25
N LEU A 36 -1.36 -20.45 9.06
CA LEU A 36 -1.59 -21.54 8.12
C LEU A 36 -0.96 -22.83 8.66
N ASP A 37 -1.53 -23.98 8.31
CA ASP A 37 -1.00 -25.27 8.76
C ASP A 37 0.18 -25.73 7.91
N GLU A 38 1.25 -24.92 7.91
CA GLU A 38 2.47 -25.14 7.16
C GLU A 38 3.67 -25.39 8.08
N LYS A 39 4.68 -26.12 7.59
CA LYS A 39 5.88 -26.48 8.34
C LYS A 39 6.62 -25.27 8.92
N ARG A 40 6.71 -24.17 8.14
CA ARG A 40 7.37 -22.93 8.56
C ARG A 40 6.61 -22.28 9.71
N GLU A 41 5.30 -22.16 9.60
CA GLU A 41 4.44 -21.51 10.59
C GLU A 41 4.30 -22.33 11.86
N ARG A 42 4.17 -23.66 11.76
CA ARG A 42 4.24 -24.58 12.90
C ARG A 42 5.55 -24.43 13.69
N ARG A 43 6.68 -24.24 12.99
CA ARG A 43 7.98 -24.03 13.65
C ARG A 43 8.03 -22.67 14.38
N LEU A 44 7.53 -21.61 13.74
CA LEU A 44 7.46 -20.28 14.33
C LEU A 44 6.51 -20.27 15.55
N GLY A 45 5.35 -20.88 15.42
CA GLY A 45 4.38 -21.01 16.50
C GLY A 45 4.97 -21.68 17.74
N ARG A 46 5.64 -22.83 17.58
CA ARG A 46 6.33 -23.52 18.69
C ARG A 46 7.40 -22.64 19.35
N ARG A 47 8.12 -21.83 18.56
CA ARG A 47 9.10 -20.87 19.09
C ARG A 47 8.42 -19.82 19.98
N TRP A 48 7.31 -19.26 19.53
CA TRP A 48 6.62 -18.22 20.29
C TRP A 48 5.87 -18.74 21.51
N SER A 49 5.23 -19.90 21.42
CA SER A 49 4.64 -20.55 22.59
C SER A 49 5.71 -20.83 23.68
N ARG A 50 6.93 -21.22 23.29
CA ARG A 50 8.02 -21.43 24.22
C ARG A 50 8.53 -20.10 24.82
N LEU A 51 8.57 -19.01 24.02
CA LEU A 51 9.11 -17.71 24.45
C LEU A 51 8.15 -16.96 25.36
N TYR A 52 6.85 -17.00 25.02
CA TYR A 52 5.83 -16.15 25.66
C TYR A 52 4.84 -16.92 26.54
N GLY A 53 4.92 -18.25 26.57
CA GLY A 53 4.08 -19.09 27.40
C GLY A 53 2.58 -18.90 27.11
N ASP A 54 1.79 -18.83 28.18
CA ASP A 54 0.32 -18.70 28.13
C ASP A 54 -0.17 -17.34 27.58
N ARG A 55 0.76 -16.40 27.36
CA ARG A 55 0.41 -15.11 26.77
C ARG A 55 0.21 -15.18 25.25
N VAL A 56 0.57 -16.27 24.58
CA VAL A 56 0.40 -16.45 23.14
C VAL A 56 -0.32 -17.76 22.86
N GLU A 57 -1.55 -17.63 22.40
CA GLU A 57 -2.36 -18.72 21.88
C GLU A 57 -2.17 -18.80 20.34
N ILE A 58 -1.86 -19.98 19.83
CA ILE A 58 -1.70 -20.21 18.39
C ILE A 58 -2.67 -21.29 17.95
N PHE A 59 -3.41 -21.01 16.89
CA PHE A 59 -4.16 -22.04 16.22
C PHE A 59 -3.97 -22.00 14.70
N PHE A 60 -4.17 -23.13 14.07
CA PHE A 60 -4.04 -23.29 12.63
C PHE A 60 -5.40 -23.20 11.96
N GLY A 61 -5.48 -22.41 10.88
CA GLY A 61 -6.70 -22.15 10.13
C GLY A 61 -6.42 -21.28 8.92
N ASN A 62 -7.49 -20.86 8.24
CA ASN A 62 -7.41 -20.07 7.03
C ASN A 62 -8.46 -18.96 7.03
N LEU A 63 -8.09 -17.75 6.59
CA LEU A 63 -9.02 -16.61 6.45
C LEU A 63 -10.17 -16.88 5.46
N LYS A 64 -10.00 -17.80 4.51
CA LYS A 64 -11.10 -18.25 3.64
C LYS A 64 -12.23 -18.93 4.42
N SER A 65 -11.96 -19.44 5.61
CA SER A 65 -12.93 -20.07 6.49
C SER A 65 -13.54 -19.04 7.44
N PHE A 66 -14.80 -18.73 7.26
CA PHE A 66 -15.54 -17.89 8.21
C PHE A 66 -15.52 -18.47 9.64
N ALA A 67 -15.59 -19.80 9.78
CA ALA A 67 -15.51 -20.46 11.08
C ALA A 67 -14.16 -20.23 11.77
N ASP A 68 -13.05 -20.24 11.01
CA ASP A 68 -11.72 -19.94 11.55
C ASP A 68 -11.59 -18.46 11.95
N CYS A 69 -12.12 -17.55 11.13
CA CYS A 69 -12.18 -16.14 11.48
C CYS A 69 -13.02 -15.90 12.74
N SER A 70 -14.19 -16.52 12.85
CA SER A 70 -15.04 -16.41 14.05
C SER A 70 -14.36 -16.95 15.30
N ARG A 71 -13.64 -18.08 15.19
CA ARG A 71 -12.84 -18.62 16.29
C ARG A 71 -11.69 -17.71 16.68
N LEU A 72 -11.03 -17.07 15.70
CA LEU A 72 -9.95 -16.11 15.95
C LEU A 72 -10.43 -14.95 16.80
N VAL A 73 -11.56 -14.32 16.41
CA VAL A 73 -12.02 -13.06 17.02
C VAL A 73 -12.84 -13.28 18.31
N ALA A 74 -13.25 -14.51 18.61
CA ALA A 74 -14.11 -14.79 19.75
C ALA A 74 -13.52 -14.32 21.08
N GLY A 75 -14.22 -13.39 21.76
CA GLY A 75 -13.81 -12.83 23.05
C GLY A 75 -12.56 -11.95 22.99
N ALA A 76 -12.12 -11.51 21.81
CA ALA A 76 -11.03 -10.55 21.68
C ALA A 76 -11.47 -9.13 22.07
N ASP A 77 -10.57 -8.36 22.66
CA ASP A 77 -10.74 -6.92 22.87
C ASP A 77 -10.36 -6.13 21.60
N TYR A 78 -9.34 -6.64 20.88
CA TYR A 78 -8.84 -6.06 19.63
C TYR A 78 -8.66 -7.15 18.57
N VAL A 79 -8.89 -6.77 17.32
CA VAL A 79 -8.58 -7.59 16.15
C VAL A 79 -7.63 -6.81 15.24
N LEU A 80 -6.50 -7.41 14.87
CA LEU A 80 -5.52 -6.86 13.96
C LEU A 80 -5.43 -7.74 12.72
N ASN A 81 -5.98 -7.25 11.60
CA ASN A 81 -5.97 -7.96 10.32
C ASN A 81 -4.84 -7.44 9.43
N MET A 82 -3.72 -8.20 9.40
CA MET A 82 -2.53 -7.86 8.60
C MET A 82 -2.20 -8.93 7.54
N ALA A 83 -2.91 -10.07 7.54
CA ALA A 83 -2.63 -11.11 6.57
C ALA A 83 -2.96 -10.61 5.15
N ALA A 84 -2.01 -10.83 4.24
CA ALA A 84 -2.17 -10.59 2.83
C ALA A 84 -1.22 -11.48 2.02
N VAL A 85 -1.62 -11.83 0.81
CA VAL A 85 -0.72 -12.35 -0.22
C VAL A 85 -0.20 -11.15 -1.00
N ILE A 86 1.11 -10.93 -0.92
CA ILE A 86 1.81 -9.77 -1.48
C ILE A 86 2.66 -10.18 -2.69
N PRO A 87 3.08 -9.25 -3.58
CA PRO A 87 4.10 -9.53 -4.60
C PRO A 87 5.39 -10.14 -3.99
N PRO A 88 6.10 -11.03 -4.71
CA PRO A 88 5.80 -11.52 -6.06
C PRO A 88 4.78 -12.66 -6.12
N MET A 89 4.27 -13.15 -4.98
CA MET A 89 3.31 -14.25 -4.95
C MET A 89 1.95 -13.83 -5.52
N ALA A 90 1.51 -12.60 -5.24
CA ALA A 90 0.26 -12.08 -5.79
C ALA A 90 0.27 -12.01 -7.33
N ASP A 91 1.41 -11.68 -7.94
CA ASP A 91 1.57 -11.62 -9.40
C ASP A 91 1.58 -13.01 -10.03
N ARG A 92 2.16 -13.99 -9.33
CA ARG A 92 2.23 -15.39 -9.79
C ARG A 92 0.94 -16.17 -9.56
N ARG A 93 0.17 -15.79 -8.54
CA ARG A 93 -1.05 -16.44 -8.09
C ARG A 93 -2.12 -15.41 -7.73
N PRO A 94 -2.70 -14.72 -8.74
CA PRO A 94 -3.77 -13.75 -8.51
C PRO A 94 -5.00 -14.36 -7.81
N ASP A 95 -5.29 -15.64 -8.08
CA ASP A 95 -6.33 -16.42 -7.40
C ASP A 95 -6.10 -16.46 -5.88
N LEU A 96 -4.88 -16.79 -5.46
CA LEU A 96 -4.52 -16.84 -4.05
C LEU A 96 -4.54 -15.45 -3.39
N ALA A 97 -4.13 -14.43 -4.14
CA ALA A 97 -4.20 -13.04 -3.68
C ALA A 97 -5.65 -12.61 -3.44
N ARG A 98 -6.56 -12.92 -4.37
CA ARG A 98 -8.01 -12.68 -4.22
C ARG A 98 -8.56 -13.38 -2.98
N ASP A 99 -8.29 -14.68 -2.84
CA ASP A 99 -8.77 -15.50 -1.71
C ASP A 99 -8.35 -14.92 -0.36
N ALA A 100 -7.11 -14.46 -0.24
CA ALA A 100 -6.59 -13.94 1.02
C ALA A 100 -6.98 -12.47 1.26
N ASN A 101 -6.88 -11.62 0.22
CA ASN A 101 -6.98 -10.17 0.37
C ASN A 101 -8.44 -9.68 0.27
N VAL A 102 -9.28 -10.37 -0.47
CA VAL A 102 -10.71 -10.03 -0.64
C VAL A 102 -11.58 -10.91 0.24
N GLU A 103 -11.61 -12.23 0.00
CA GLU A 103 -12.48 -13.15 0.75
C GLU A 103 -12.08 -13.23 2.24
N GLY A 104 -10.76 -13.26 2.50
CA GLY A 104 -10.23 -13.24 3.86
C GLY A 104 -10.59 -11.96 4.62
N ALA A 105 -10.56 -10.80 3.97
CA ALA A 105 -11.00 -9.53 4.56
C ALA A 105 -12.51 -9.54 4.83
N ALA A 106 -13.32 -9.99 3.87
CA ALA A 106 -14.78 -10.12 4.03
C ALA A 106 -15.14 -11.01 5.22
N ASN A 107 -14.51 -12.18 5.32
CA ASN A 107 -14.75 -13.11 6.44
C ASN A 107 -14.36 -12.51 7.78
N MET A 108 -13.24 -11.76 7.82
CA MET A 108 -12.79 -11.10 9.05
C MET A 108 -13.77 -10.01 9.49
N VAL A 109 -14.21 -9.15 8.57
CA VAL A 109 -15.22 -8.11 8.85
C VAL A 109 -16.50 -8.75 9.40
N ARG A 110 -17.05 -9.75 8.71
CA ARG A 110 -18.27 -10.44 9.16
C ARG A 110 -18.10 -11.12 10.52
N ALA A 111 -16.92 -11.68 10.79
CA ALA A 111 -16.64 -12.30 12.09
C ALA A 111 -16.61 -11.26 13.22
N VAL A 112 -16.01 -10.08 12.99
CA VAL A 112 -16.00 -8.98 13.95
C VAL A 112 -17.43 -8.43 14.17
N GLU A 113 -18.19 -8.21 13.10
CA GLU A 113 -19.58 -7.74 13.18
C GLU A 113 -20.49 -8.68 14.01
N SER A 114 -20.24 -9.98 13.94
CA SER A 114 -21.03 -10.99 14.65
C SER A 114 -20.71 -11.10 16.15
N CYS A 115 -19.67 -10.43 16.64
CA CYS A 115 -19.29 -10.46 18.05
C CYS A 115 -20.17 -9.53 18.91
N VAL A 116 -20.46 -9.99 20.15
CA VAL A 116 -21.14 -9.17 21.16
C VAL A 116 -20.41 -9.34 22.50
N PRO A 117 -19.72 -8.30 23.03
CA PRO A 117 -19.45 -7.00 22.38
C PRO A 117 -18.51 -7.13 21.19
N GLN A 118 -18.61 -6.20 20.24
CA GLN A 118 -17.67 -6.16 19.13
C GLN A 118 -16.26 -5.75 19.60
N PRO A 119 -15.19 -6.44 19.15
CA PRO A 119 -13.83 -5.99 19.37
C PRO A 119 -13.52 -4.75 18.52
N LYS A 120 -12.54 -3.95 18.96
CA LYS A 120 -11.98 -2.88 18.14
C LYS A 120 -11.14 -3.49 17.01
N PHE A 121 -11.30 -2.99 15.78
CA PHE A 121 -10.76 -3.60 14.57
C PHE A 121 -9.76 -2.70 13.86
N ILE A 122 -8.54 -3.17 13.69
CA ILE A 122 -7.50 -2.52 12.86
C ILE A 122 -7.27 -3.36 11.61
N HIS A 123 -7.47 -2.75 10.44
CA HIS A 123 -7.16 -3.33 9.14
C HIS A 123 -5.92 -2.67 8.55
N VAL A 124 -4.89 -3.46 8.26
CA VAL A 124 -3.70 -2.96 7.57
C VAL A 124 -3.93 -3.02 6.07
N SER A 125 -4.07 -1.87 5.45
CA SER A 125 -4.15 -1.64 4.02
C SER A 125 -2.76 -1.33 3.44
N THR A 126 -2.65 -0.66 2.31
CA THR A 126 -1.39 -0.46 1.60
C THR A 126 -1.38 0.83 0.79
N VAL A 127 -0.19 1.40 0.60
CA VAL A 127 0.04 2.49 -0.36
C VAL A 127 -0.27 2.08 -1.81
N ALA A 128 -0.26 0.78 -2.13
CA ALA A 128 -0.50 0.28 -3.49
C ALA A 128 -1.87 0.66 -4.05
N ILE A 129 -2.88 0.91 -3.19
CA ILE A 129 -4.22 1.32 -3.64
C ILE A 129 -4.26 2.70 -4.30
N TYR A 130 -3.25 3.56 -4.06
CA TYR A 130 -3.16 4.88 -4.69
C TYR A 130 -2.62 4.83 -6.13
N GLY A 131 -1.95 3.72 -6.49
CA GLY A 131 -1.29 3.57 -7.78
C GLY A 131 -0.04 4.44 -7.94
N HIS A 132 0.28 4.74 -9.20
CA HIS A 132 1.54 5.40 -9.57
C HIS A 132 1.52 6.89 -9.26
N ARG A 133 2.65 7.38 -8.78
CA ARG A 133 2.97 8.80 -8.66
C ARG A 133 4.33 9.08 -9.30
N ASN A 134 4.53 10.31 -9.74
CA ASN A 134 5.81 10.79 -10.25
C ASN A 134 6.12 12.18 -9.71
N TYR A 135 7.08 12.87 -10.32
CA TYR A 135 7.54 14.19 -9.87
C TYR A 135 6.51 15.32 -10.04
N LEU A 136 5.45 15.12 -10.86
CA LEU A 136 4.40 16.14 -11.05
C LEU A 136 3.50 16.22 -9.81
N HIS A 137 3.13 15.06 -9.26
CA HIS A 137 2.36 14.97 -8.01
C HIS A 137 3.00 13.96 -7.05
N PRO A 138 4.19 14.27 -6.48
CA PRO A 138 4.93 13.33 -5.64
C PRO A 138 4.29 13.13 -4.26
N TRP A 139 3.44 14.06 -3.84
CA TRP A 139 2.78 14.08 -2.54
C TRP A 139 1.39 13.46 -2.59
N GLY A 140 1.06 12.69 -1.57
CA GLY A 140 -0.26 12.13 -1.38
C GLY A 140 -0.75 12.21 0.06
N ARG A 141 -2.04 12.04 0.24
CA ARG A 141 -2.71 12.06 1.55
C ARG A 141 -3.94 11.14 1.54
N VAL A 142 -4.47 10.85 2.72
CA VAL A 142 -5.75 10.16 2.84
C VAL A 142 -6.82 11.02 2.15
N GLY A 143 -7.67 10.40 1.33
CA GLY A 143 -8.65 11.15 0.53
C GLY A 143 -8.28 11.27 -0.94
N ASP A 144 -7.02 11.12 -1.30
CA ASP A 144 -6.54 11.11 -2.69
C ASP A 144 -7.17 9.98 -3.52
N PRO A 145 -7.19 10.12 -4.87
CA PRO A 145 -7.70 9.10 -5.79
C PRO A 145 -7.07 7.73 -5.56
N LEU A 146 -7.88 6.67 -5.59
CA LEU A 146 -7.46 5.30 -5.42
C LEU A 146 -7.49 4.57 -6.77
N LEU A 147 -6.32 4.41 -7.39
CA LEU A 147 -6.12 3.93 -8.76
C LEU A 147 -5.03 2.85 -8.79
N PRO A 148 -5.28 1.62 -8.29
CA PRO A 148 -4.28 0.57 -8.31
C PRO A 148 -3.69 0.36 -9.70
N SER A 149 -2.39 0.20 -9.77
CA SER A 149 -1.66 -0.01 -11.02
C SER A 149 -2.16 -1.22 -11.81
N ALA A 150 -2.08 -1.17 -13.12
CA ALA A 150 -2.48 -2.30 -13.97
C ALA A 150 -1.70 -3.56 -13.58
N TYR A 151 -2.40 -4.69 -13.54
CA TYR A 151 -1.92 -6.01 -13.11
C TYR A 151 -1.48 -6.11 -11.65
N ASP A 152 -1.71 -5.08 -10.83
CA ASP A 152 -1.52 -5.15 -9.38
C ASP A 152 -2.75 -5.77 -8.70
N SER A 153 -2.87 -7.10 -8.75
CA SER A 153 -3.93 -7.85 -8.08
C SER A 153 -3.87 -7.69 -6.55
N TYR A 154 -2.69 -7.39 -5.99
CA TYR A 154 -2.53 -7.09 -4.59
C TYR A 154 -3.18 -5.75 -4.22
N GLY A 155 -2.79 -4.67 -4.89
CA GLY A 155 -3.35 -3.33 -4.66
C GLY A 155 -4.87 -3.30 -4.86
N LEU A 156 -5.35 -3.93 -5.95
CA LEU A 156 -6.77 -4.04 -6.23
C LEU A 156 -7.53 -4.81 -5.14
N GLY A 157 -7.02 -5.97 -4.72
CA GLY A 157 -7.64 -6.77 -3.66
C GLY A 157 -7.65 -6.04 -2.31
N LYS A 158 -6.60 -5.27 -2.00
CA LYS A 158 -6.54 -4.44 -0.78
C LYS A 158 -7.52 -3.27 -0.83
N LEU A 159 -7.70 -2.64 -1.99
CA LEU A 159 -8.70 -1.59 -2.19
C LEU A 159 -10.13 -2.09 -1.92
N ILE A 160 -10.47 -3.26 -2.48
CA ILE A 160 -11.77 -3.90 -2.26
C ILE A 160 -11.93 -4.27 -0.77
N GLY A 161 -10.92 -4.88 -0.15
CA GLY A 161 -10.94 -5.26 1.26
C GLY A 161 -11.07 -4.07 2.21
N GLU A 162 -10.39 -2.96 1.92
CA GLU A 162 -10.50 -1.71 2.69
C GLU A 162 -11.93 -1.16 2.61
N ARG A 163 -12.51 -1.12 1.40
CA ARG A 163 -13.89 -0.65 1.22
C ARG A 163 -14.89 -1.45 2.06
N MET A 164 -14.72 -2.77 2.19
CA MET A 164 -15.56 -3.61 3.05
C MET A 164 -15.51 -3.19 4.51
N VAL A 165 -14.33 -2.77 5.00
CA VAL A 165 -14.21 -2.24 6.38
C VAL A 165 -14.95 -0.92 6.53
N LEU A 166 -14.79 0.01 5.59
CA LEU A 166 -15.44 1.33 5.62
C LEU A 166 -16.97 1.22 5.52
N ASP A 167 -17.47 0.26 4.78
CA ASP A 167 -18.90 0.02 4.60
C ASP A 167 -19.52 -0.87 5.68
N SER A 168 -18.70 -1.42 6.60
CA SER A 168 -19.14 -2.34 7.64
C SER A 168 -19.93 -1.70 8.77
N GLY A 169 -20.64 -2.54 9.54
CA GLY A 169 -21.27 -2.20 10.81
C GLY A 169 -20.36 -2.28 12.03
N VAL A 170 -19.03 -2.39 11.84
CA VAL A 170 -18.07 -2.43 12.96
C VAL A 170 -18.04 -1.06 13.66
N ALA A 171 -18.29 -1.06 14.97
CA ALA A 171 -18.45 0.19 15.73
C ALA A 171 -17.14 0.98 15.87
N ALA A 172 -16.00 0.29 16.05
CA ALA A 172 -14.68 0.90 16.22
C ALA A 172 -13.68 0.22 15.29
N TRP A 173 -13.41 0.84 14.15
CA TRP A 173 -12.42 0.37 13.19
C TRP A 173 -11.35 1.45 12.93
N ALA A 174 -10.17 1.04 12.53
CA ALA A 174 -9.16 1.90 11.93
C ALA A 174 -8.50 1.19 10.74
N VAL A 175 -8.21 1.94 9.70
CA VAL A 175 -7.46 1.45 8.54
C VAL A 175 -6.10 2.14 8.52
N ILE A 176 -5.03 1.35 8.36
CA ILE A 176 -3.66 1.85 8.25
C ILE A 176 -3.11 1.45 6.89
N ARG A 177 -2.91 2.41 6.00
CA ARG A 177 -2.30 2.24 4.68
C ARG A 177 -0.78 2.21 4.86
N GLN A 178 -0.23 1.01 4.93
CA GLN A 178 1.21 0.78 5.08
C GLN A 178 1.94 1.16 3.80
N THR A 179 2.98 1.97 3.90
CA THR A 179 3.90 2.27 2.80
C THR A 179 4.86 1.10 2.51
N GLY A 180 5.77 1.29 1.56
CA GLY A 180 6.89 0.37 1.31
C GLY A 180 7.66 0.10 2.62
N MET A 181 7.91 -1.18 2.91
CA MET A 181 8.49 -1.57 4.19
C MET A 181 9.92 -2.03 4.06
N LEU A 182 10.82 -1.38 4.80
CA LEU A 182 12.21 -1.79 4.97
C LEU A 182 12.32 -2.83 6.09
N TYR A 183 13.03 -3.91 5.81
CA TYR A 183 13.38 -4.95 6.78
C TYR A 183 14.73 -5.57 6.45
N ASP A 184 15.42 -6.13 7.42
CA ASP A 184 16.83 -6.57 7.31
C ASP A 184 17.13 -7.45 6.07
N LYS A 185 16.16 -8.25 5.60
CA LYS A 185 16.33 -9.16 4.48
C LYS A 185 15.82 -8.64 3.13
N LEU A 186 15.35 -7.40 3.07
CA LEU A 186 14.73 -6.83 1.86
C LEU A 186 15.67 -6.89 0.66
N LEU A 187 16.94 -6.52 0.84
CA LEU A 187 17.92 -6.55 -0.26
C LEU A 187 18.06 -7.97 -0.85
N MET A 188 18.15 -8.98 0.02
CA MET A 188 18.28 -10.38 -0.44
C MET A 188 16.98 -10.89 -1.08
N ALA A 189 15.84 -10.41 -0.65
CA ALA A 189 14.57 -10.74 -1.29
C ALA A 189 14.48 -10.10 -2.69
N ASN A 190 14.85 -8.84 -2.83
CA ASN A 190 14.81 -8.13 -4.11
C ASN A 190 15.78 -8.72 -5.16
N VAL A 191 16.99 -9.09 -4.78
CA VAL A 191 17.95 -9.73 -5.74
C VAL A 191 17.64 -11.20 -6.02
N SER A 192 16.50 -11.72 -5.58
CA SER A 192 16.05 -13.08 -5.87
C SER A 192 14.93 -13.17 -6.91
N ASP A 193 14.35 -12.04 -7.34
CA ASP A 193 13.18 -11.98 -8.23
C ASP A 193 13.27 -10.77 -9.19
N GLY A 194 12.84 -10.96 -10.43
CA GLY A 194 12.79 -9.91 -11.45
C GLY A 194 11.83 -8.77 -11.14
N LEU A 195 10.95 -8.94 -10.15
CA LEU A 195 10.01 -7.92 -9.70
C LEU A 195 10.70 -6.62 -9.25
N MET A 196 11.97 -6.68 -8.82
CA MET A 196 12.72 -5.48 -8.45
C MET A 196 12.74 -4.42 -9.56
N PHE A 197 12.68 -4.84 -10.82
CA PHE A 197 12.70 -3.94 -11.98
C PHE A 197 11.34 -3.29 -12.27
N HIS A 198 10.27 -3.64 -11.52
CA HIS A 198 8.98 -2.91 -11.59
C HIS A 198 9.06 -1.52 -11.00
N THR A 199 10.00 -1.28 -10.09
CA THR A 199 10.15 0.04 -9.45
C THR A 199 10.76 1.03 -10.43
N PRO A 200 10.03 2.06 -10.88
CA PRO A 200 10.60 3.13 -11.69
C PRO A 200 11.68 3.90 -10.91
N PHE A 201 12.68 4.40 -11.60
CA PHE A 201 13.73 5.17 -10.93
C PHE A 201 13.22 6.50 -10.36
N ASN A 202 12.23 7.10 -10.99
CA ASN A 202 11.68 8.41 -10.63
C ASN A 202 10.45 8.35 -9.71
N VAL A 203 10.01 7.18 -9.27
CA VAL A 203 8.86 7.09 -8.37
C VAL A 203 9.23 7.60 -6.98
N PRO A 204 8.48 8.56 -6.39
CA PRO A 204 8.69 9.00 -5.01
C PRO A 204 8.27 7.88 -4.05
N ILE A 205 9.08 7.63 -3.04
CA ILE A 205 8.84 6.58 -2.04
C ILE A 205 9.11 7.16 -0.64
N GLU A 206 8.16 7.08 0.24
CA GLU A 206 8.35 7.30 1.67
C GLU A 206 8.35 5.94 2.37
N TRP A 207 9.51 5.47 2.78
CA TRP A 207 9.66 4.17 3.42
C TRP A 207 9.23 4.19 4.90
N ALA A 208 8.97 3.01 5.46
CA ALA A 208 8.92 2.79 6.91
C ALA A 208 9.59 1.46 7.26
N THR A 209 10.06 1.27 8.49
CA THR A 209 10.65 -0.01 8.89
C THR A 209 9.60 -0.96 9.47
N ASP A 210 9.88 -2.28 9.41
CA ASP A 210 9.07 -3.28 10.10
C ASP A 210 9.02 -3.02 11.61
N THR A 211 10.12 -2.55 12.18
CA THR A 211 10.24 -2.23 13.60
C THR A 211 9.37 -1.03 13.98
N ASP A 212 9.43 0.07 13.19
CA ASP A 212 8.59 1.25 13.45
C ASP A 212 7.10 0.91 13.32
N SER A 213 6.73 0.08 12.34
CA SER A 213 5.35 -0.43 12.22
C SER A 213 4.93 -1.26 13.45
N GLY A 214 5.84 -2.05 14.01
CA GLY A 214 5.62 -2.80 15.24
C GLY A 214 5.43 -1.88 16.46
N VAL A 215 6.29 -0.86 16.61
CA VAL A 215 6.21 0.15 17.68
C VAL A 215 4.91 0.94 17.59
N LEU A 216 4.50 1.35 16.38
CA LEU A 216 3.22 2.03 16.16
C LEU A 216 2.05 1.20 16.73
N LEU A 217 1.93 -0.05 16.33
CA LEU A 217 0.81 -0.91 16.77
C LEU A 217 0.87 -1.19 18.28
N ARG A 218 2.06 -1.37 18.85
CA ARG A 218 2.22 -1.45 20.32
C ARG A 218 1.70 -0.17 20.99
N ASN A 219 2.07 1.01 20.47
CA ASN A 219 1.70 2.28 21.08
C ASN A 219 0.20 2.59 20.91
N ILE A 220 -0.42 2.16 19.78
CA ILE A 220 -1.87 2.22 19.61
C ILE A 220 -2.57 1.43 20.73
N PHE A 221 -2.20 0.16 20.94
CA PHE A 221 -2.80 -0.63 22.02
C PHE A 221 -2.53 -0.05 23.40
N ALA A 222 -1.30 0.39 23.69
CA ALA A 222 -0.94 0.95 24.98
C ALA A 222 -1.77 2.19 25.32
N ARG A 223 -1.88 3.14 24.36
CA ARG A 223 -2.59 4.40 24.56
C ARG A 223 -4.11 4.24 24.55
N ASP A 224 -4.63 3.34 23.71
CA ASP A 224 -6.06 3.06 23.69
C ASP A 224 -6.53 2.34 24.96
N ILE A 225 -5.73 1.40 25.49
CA ILE A 225 -5.98 0.75 26.77
C ILE A 225 -5.97 1.77 27.93
N ALA A 226 -5.14 2.80 27.83
CA ALA A 226 -5.10 3.91 28.80
C ALA A 226 -6.25 4.92 28.60
N GLY A 227 -7.02 4.82 27.52
CA GLY A 227 -8.11 5.77 27.20
C GLY A 227 -7.62 7.12 26.67
N GLU A 228 -6.40 7.19 26.12
CA GLU A 228 -5.75 8.44 25.72
C GLU A 228 -6.00 8.84 24.26
N VAL A 229 -6.59 7.97 23.42
CA VAL A 229 -6.75 8.19 21.97
C VAL A 229 -8.17 7.86 21.48
N PRO A 230 -9.22 8.52 22.02
CA PRO A 230 -10.61 8.24 21.62
C PRO A 230 -10.85 8.54 20.14
N ASP A 231 -10.17 9.55 19.56
CA ASP A 231 -10.36 10.03 18.19
C ASP A 231 -9.60 9.19 17.14
N PHE A 232 -8.89 8.16 17.55
CA PHE A 232 -8.18 7.27 16.63
C PHE A 232 -9.14 6.40 15.79
N TRP A 233 -10.28 6.03 16.33
CA TRP A 233 -11.22 5.09 15.71
C TRP A 233 -12.11 5.73 14.64
N ARG A 234 -12.57 4.89 13.72
CA ARG A 234 -13.37 5.26 12.53
C ARG A 234 -12.62 6.16 11.55
N ARG A 235 -11.31 5.97 11.42
CA ARG A 235 -10.45 6.75 10.54
C ARG A 235 -9.50 5.88 9.72
N VAL A 236 -9.07 6.45 8.58
CA VAL A 236 -8.02 5.93 7.72
C VAL A 236 -6.76 6.76 7.93
N TYR A 237 -5.61 6.11 7.93
CA TYR A 237 -4.30 6.74 8.14
C TYR A 237 -3.28 6.25 7.14
N ASN A 238 -2.37 7.12 6.69
CA ASN A 238 -1.16 6.76 5.99
C ASN A 238 -0.03 6.50 7.00
N LEU A 239 0.62 5.34 6.90
CA LEU A 239 1.79 4.99 7.68
C LEU A 239 3.03 5.17 6.81
N GLY A 240 3.83 6.18 7.12
CA GLY A 240 5.12 6.48 6.50
C GLY A 240 6.20 6.84 7.53
N GLY A 241 7.45 6.76 7.11
CA GLY A 241 8.60 7.09 7.97
C GLY A 241 8.90 8.60 8.09
N GLY A 242 8.14 9.44 7.40
CA GLY A 242 8.33 10.89 7.38
C GLY A 242 9.50 11.34 6.51
N ALA A 243 9.88 12.61 6.66
CA ALA A 243 10.90 13.27 5.85
C ALA A 243 12.22 12.50 5.75
N LEU A 244 12.65 11.86 6.84
CA LEU A 244 13.92 11.11 6.88
C LEU A 244 13.90 9.81 6.08
N TYR A 245 12.73 9.40 5.57
CA TYR A 245 12.55 8.19 4.76
C TYR A 245 12.06 8.48 3.34
N ARG A 246 12.00 9.74 2.93
CA ARG A 246 11.63 10.15 1.56
C ARG A 246 12.80 9.96 0.62
N THR A 247 12.55 9.21 -0.44
CA THR A 247 13.51 8.84 -1.48
C THR A 247 12.80 8.77 -2.82
N THR A 248 13.55 8.42 -3.88
CA THR A 248 12.98 7.88 -5.11
C THR A 248 13.40 6.41 -5.27
N GLY A 249 12.89 5.75 -6.31
CA GLY A 249 13.38 4.43 -6.71
C GLY A 249 14.89 4.44 -6.94
N TYR A 250 15.41 5.46 -7.66
CA TYR A 250 16.84 5.64 -7.90
C TYR A 250 17.65 5.74 -6.60
N ASP A 251 17.24 6.63 -5.68
CA ASP A 251 17.94 6.83 -4.41
C ASP A 251 17.96 5.55 -3.56
N THR A 252 16.86 4.78 -3.60
CA THR A 252 16.76 3.50 -2.88
C THR A 252 17.76 2.48 -3.41
N PHE A 253 17.87 2.32 -4.73
CA PHE A 253 18.86 1.44 -5.34
C PHE A 253 20.28 1.94 -5.07
N ASN A 254 20.49 3.26 -5.16
CA ASN A 254 21.79 3.86 -4.93
C ASN A 254 22.30 3.59 -3.51
N ALA A 255 21.44 3.70 -2.49
CA ALA A 255 21.79 3.37 -1.10
C ALA A 255 22.14 1.89 -0.94
N GLY A 256 21.39 0.98 -1.59
CA GLY A 256 21.69 -0.44 -1.60
C GLY A 256 23.03 -0.77 -2.26
N PHE A 257 23.32 -0.16 -3.40
CA PHE A 257 24.59 -0.37 -4.13
C PHE A 257 25.81 0.26 -3.44
N ALA A 258 25.64 1.34 -2.70
CA ALA A 258 26.71 1.94 -1.92
C ALA A 258 27.33 0.94 -0.91
N MET A 259 26.57 -0.03 -0.43
CA MET A 259 27.08 -1.09 0.45
C MET A 259 28.12 -1.98 -0.24
N ILE A 260 28.02 -2.16 -1.55
CA ILE A 260 28.95 -2.94 -2.37
C ILE A 260 29.91 -2.06 -3.17
N GLY A 261 29.98 -0.76 -2.86
CA GLY A 261 31.01 0.15 -3.37
C GLY A 261 30.72 0.77 -4.72
N GLY A 262 29.45 0.90 -5.11
CA GLY A 262 29.06 1.57 -6.35
C GLY A 262 27.73 2.31 -6.23
N GLY A 263 27.20 2.77 -7.34
CA GLY A 263 25.92 3.47 -7.45
C GLY A 263 25.02 2.84 -8.51
N THR A 264 23.80 3.34 -8.59
CA THR A 264 22.76 2.82 -9.49
C THR A 264 23.23 2.74 -10.94
N GLU A 265 23.83 3.79 -11.46
CA GLU A 265 24.29 3.85 -12.88
C GLU A 265 25.38 2.83 -13.21
N GLN A 266 26.19 2.42 -12.23
CA GLN A 266 27.22 1.40 -12.44
C GLN A 266 26.65 -0.01 -12.57
N PHE A 267 25.54 -0.29 -11.91
CA PHE A 267 24.96 -1.63 -11.82
C PHE A 267 23.71 -1.82 -12.66
N MET A 268 22.94 -0.78 -12.93
CA MET A 268 21.67 -0.81 -13.62
C MET A 268 21.71 -0.14 -15.00
N ARG A 269 20.64 -0.32 -15.77
CA ARG A 269 20.38 0.38 -17.02
C ARG A 269 18.95 0.92 -17.00
N PRO A 270 18.69 2.10 -17.58
CA PRO A 270 17.35 2.68 -17.64
C PRO A 270 16.29 1.71 -18.19
N GLY A 271 16.53 1.16 -19.37
CA GLY A 271 15.58 0.28 -20.04
C GLY A 271 15.29 -1.08 -19.35
N TRP A 272 15.90 -1.35 -18.19
CA TRP A 272 15.58 -2.55 -17.41
C TRP A 272 14.36 -2.34 -16.50
N HIS A 273 14.06 -1.11 -16.14
CA HIS A 273 13.02 -0.76 -15.18
C HIS A 273 11.77 -0.25 -15.87
N ALA A 274 10.63 -0.61 -15.30
CA ALA A 274 9.35 0.01 -15.67
C ALA A 274 9.41 1.54 -15.51
N THR A 275 8.61 2.25 -16.28
CA THR A 275 8.56 3.72 -16.25
C THR A 275 7.27 4.26 -15.64
N ARG A 276 6.24 3.43 -15.57
CA ARG A 276 4.92 3.79 -15.02
C ARG A 276 4.22 2.58 -14.39
N ASN A 277 3.04 2.78 -13.84
CA ASN A 277 2.20 1.76 -13.24
C ASN A 277 2.87 0.97 -12.10
N PHE A 278 3.53 1.71 -11.24
CA PHE A 278 4.00 1.24 -9.94
C PHE A 278 3.11 1.85 -8.84
N HIS A 279 3.54 1.80 -7.61
CA HIS A 279 2.88 2.45 -6.49
C HIS A 279 3.94 3.10 -5.59
N CYS A 280 3.58 4.03 -4.81
CA CYS A 280 4.29 4.79 -3.80
C CYS A 280 4.23 6.29 -4.08
N MET A 281 4.41 7.04 -3.00
CA MET A 281 4.45 8.49 -2.97
C MET A 281 5.06 8.96 -1.66
N TRP A 282 5.32 10.24 -1.54
CA TRP A 282 5.55 10.89 -0.25
C TRP A 282 4.22 11.28 0.36
N PHE A 283 4.09 11.19 1.68
CA PHE A 283 2.87 11.57 2.37
C PHE A 283 2.98 12.97 2.97
N SER A 284 1.95 13.78 2.77
CA SER A 284 1.79 15.07 3.46
C SER A 284 1.14 14.90 4.84
N ASP A 285 0.59 13.72 5.13
CA ASP A 285 -0.20 13.43 6.34
C ASP A 285 0.32 12.26 7.19
N SER A 286 1.48 11.66 6.85
CA SER A 286 2.03 10.54 7.64
C SER A 286 2.45 10.94 9.06
N ASP A 287 2.65 12.24 9.30
CA ASP A 287 3.00 12.78 10.63
C ASP A 287 1.86 12.70 11.63
N VAL A 288 0.60 12.58 11.17
CA VAL A 288 -0.57 12.38 12.05
C VAL A 288 -0.38 11.19 12.99
N LEU A 289 0.08 10.04 12.47
CA LEU A 289 0.35 8.86 13.30
C LEU A 289 1.58 9.05 14.19
N GLU A 290 2.61 9.75 13.72
CA GLU A 290 3.79 10.07 14.54
C GLU A 290 3.42 10.97 15.71
N ASP A 291 2.61 12.00 15.48
CA ASP A 291 2.17 12.93 16.52
C ASP A 291 1.31 12.23 17.57
N MET A 292 0.45 11.31 17.13
CA MET A 292 -0.38 10.54 18.04
C MET A 292 0.41 9.47 18.81
N PHE A 293 1.41 8.82 18.21
CA PHE A 293 1.95 7.58 18.75
C PHE A 293 3.48 7.52 18.92
N ARG A 294 4.25 8.45 18.37
CA ARG A 294 5.71 8.55 18.53
C ARG A 294 6.41 7.21 18.24
N PHE A 295 6.42 6.78 17.01
CA PHE A 295 6.89 5.44 16.64
C PHE A 295 8.16 5.45 15.77
N ARG A 296 8.50 6.57 15.12
CA ARG A 296 9.67 6.69 14.25
C ARG A 296 10.94 6.73 15.07
N SER A 297 11.94 5.93 14.70
CA SER A 297 13.13 5.76 15.52
C SER A 297 14.44 6.10 14.85
N LYS A 298 14.53 6.05 13.52
CA LYS A 298 15.77 6.17 12.74
C LYS A 298 15.53 6.90 11.43
N SER A 299 16.61 7.14 10.67
CA SER A 299 16.56 7.60 9.29
C SER A 299 16.78 6.46 8.30
N PHE A 300 16.51 6.73 7.03
CA PHE A 300 16.81 5.82 5.92
C PHE A 300 18.30 5.44 5.88
N ASP A 301 19.19 6.40 6.10
CA ASP A 301 20.63 6.16 6.13
C ASP A 301 21.06 5.32 7.34
N ASP A 302 20.43 5.52 8.49
CA ASP A 302 20.66 4.69 9.68
C ASP A 302 20.27 3.24 9.43
N PHE A 303 19.14 3.03 8.77
CA PHE A 303 18.70 1.68 8.39
C PHE A 303 19.77 0.97 7.54
N TRP A 304 20.26 1.60 6.47
CA TRP A 304 21.26 0.99 5.60
C TRP A 304 22.60 0.78 6.32
N ARG A 305 23.01 1.69 7.20
CA ARG A 305 24.20 1.50 8.05
C ARG A 305 24.06 0.26 8.96
N ASP A 306 22.88 0.06 9.54
CA ASP A 306 22.60 -1.10 10.39
C ASP A 306 22.58 -2.40 9.58
N VAL A 307 22.01 -2.40 8.37
CA VAL A 307 22.05 -3.55 7.46
C VAL A 307 23.50 -3.92 7.11
N LEU A 308 24.33 -2.93 6.77
CA LEU A 308 25.75 -3.18 6.47
C LEU A 308 26.52 -3.68 7.70
N ARG A 309 26.24 -3.13 8.90
CA ARG A 309 26.88 -3.58 10.15
C ARG A 309 26.56 -5.04 10.45
N LYS A 310 25.33 -5.47 10.21
CA LYS A 310 24.88 -6.86 10.41
C LYS A 310 25.42 -7.80 9.32
N ASN A 311 25.69 -7.30 8.13
CA ASN A 311 26.06 -8.08 6.93
C ASN A 311 27.39 -7.59 6.33
N ARG A 312 28.45 -7.61 7.13
CA ARG A 312 29.79 -7.08 6.74
C ARG A 312 30.35 -7.70 5.47
N TYR A 313 29.90 -8.89 5.09
CA TYR A 313 30.32 -9.55 3.85
C TYR A 313 29.92 -8.79 2.58
N PHE A 314 28.92 -7.90 2.62
CA PHE A 314 28.59 -7.02 1.49
C PHE A 314 29.76 -6.12 1.10
N ALA A 315 30.61 -5.74 2.05
CA ALA A 315 31.80 -4.94 1.76
C ALA A 315 32.79 -5.65 0.83
N LEU A 316 32.75 -6.99 0.72
CA LEU A 316 33.54 -7.74 -0.25
C LEU A 316 33.12 -7.45 -1.69
N GLY A 317 31.89 -6.97 -1.91
CA GLY A 317 31.44 -6.53 -3.22
C GLY A 317 32.25 -5.38 -3.80
N LYS A 318 32.90 -4.57 -2.95
CA LYS A 318 33.75 -3.43 -3.37
C LYS A 318 34.96 -3.84 -4.23
N ILE A 319 35.41 -5.10 -4.12
CA ILE A 319 36.55 -5.62 -4.89
C ILE A 319 36.09 -6.34 -6.16
N VAL A 320 34.78 -6.51 -6.37
CA VAL A 320 34.24 -7.19 -7.56
C VAL A 320 33.87 -6.12 -8.61
N PRO A 321 34.43 -6.21 -9.83
CA PRO A 321 34.10 -5.26 -10.90
C PRO A 321 32.56 -5.22 -11.16
N PRO A 322 31.97 -4.03 -11.34
CA PRO A 322 30.53 -3.90 -11.62
C PRO A 322 30.01 -4.73 -12.79
N ALA A 323 30.83 -4.90 -13.84
CA ALA A 323 30.50 -5.73 -14.99
C ALA A 323 30.31 -7.22 -14.62
N VAL A 324 31.07 -7.73 -13.65
CA VAL A 324 30.92 -9.09 -13.15
C VAL A 324 29.62 -9.25 -12.39
N ILE A 325 29.29 -8.30 -11.51
CA ILE A 325 28.03 -8.30 -10.77
C ILE A 325 26.84 -8.22 -11.74
N ARG A 326 26.89 -7.32 -12.74
CA ARG A 326 25.87 -7.25 -13.79
C ARG A 326 25.67 -8.58 -14.50
N SER A 327 26.79 -9.24 -14.86
CA SER A 327 26.72 -10.50 -15.61
C SER A 327 26.21 -11.67 -14.77
N LEU A 328 26.62 -11.78 -13.52
CA LEU A 328 26.29 -12.94 -12.67
C LEU A 328 24.95 -12.80 -11.94
N VAL A 329 24.57 -11.57 -11.55
CA VAL A 329 23.36 -11.31 -10.77
C VAL A 329 22.25 -10.80 -11.68
N PHE A 330 22.42 -9.63 -12.29
CA PHE A 330 21.33 -8.95 -12.97
C PHE A 330 20.92 -9.61 -14.28
N LYS A 331 21.85 -10.16 -15.10
CA LYS A 331 21.46 -10.91 -16.29
C LYS A 331 20.60 -12.14 -16.01
N ARG A 332 20.75 -12.74 -14.83
CA ARG A 332 19.86 -13.83 -14.40
C ARG A 332 18.48 -13.31 -14.05
N LEU A 333 18.41 -12.20 -13.29
CA LEU A 333 17.16 -11.59 -12.86
C LEU A 333 16.35 -11.02 -14.05
N LEU A 334 17.05 -10.47 -15.06
CA LEU A 334 16.39 -9.98 -16.28
C LEU A 334 15.70 -11.08 -17.09
N ARG A 335 16.07 -12.35 -16.89
CA ARG A 335 15.43 -13.52 -17.51
C ARG A 335 14.28 -14.09 -16.68
N ASP A 336 14.04 -13.57 -15.48
CA ASP A 336 12.91 -13.98 -14.64
C ASP A 336 11.60 -13.60 -15.30
N ALA A 337 10.57 -14.44 -15.16
CA ALA A 337 9.24 -14.21 -15.73
C ALA A 337 8.58 -12.90 -15.26
N ASN A 338 8.99 -12.39 -14.08
CA ASN A 338 8.53 -11.14 -13.53
C ASN A 338 9.35 -9.93 -13.97
N SER A 339 10.38 -10.09 -14.80
CA SER A 339 11.17 -8.96 -15.26
C SER A 339 10.48 -8.20 -16.40
N PRO A 340 10.39 -6.86 -16.35
CA PRO A 340 9.83 -6.06 -17.43
C PRO A 340 10.54 -6.27 -18.78
N THR A 341 11.87 -6.41 -18.79
CA THR A 341 12.63 -6.72 -20.02
C THR A 341 12.21 -8.06 -20.64
N ARG A 342 11.92 -9.05 -19.78
CA ARG A 342 11.48 -10.37 -20.24
C ARG A 342 10.10 -10.30 -20.91
N TRP A 343 9.19 -9.48 -20.39
CA TRP A 343 7.88 -9.30 -21.01
C TRP A 343 7.97 -8.72 -22.42
N VAL A 344 8.88 -7.74 -22.61
CA VAL A 344 9.13 -7.15 -23.92
C VAL A 344 9.73 -8.19 -24.88
N GLU A 345 10.73 -8.95 -24.44
CA GLU A 345 11.39 -9.99 -25.24
C GLU A 345 10.42 -11.12 -25.65
N GLU A 346 9.47 -11.47 -24.80
CA GLU A 346 8.46 -12.50 -25.06
C GLU A 346 7.24 -11.98 -25.83
N GLY A 347 7.17 -10.67 -26.11
CA GLY A 347 6.06 -10.05 -26.81
C GLY A 347 4.78 -9.96 -26.00
N ASN A 348 4.87 -9.92 -24.66
CA ASN A 348 3.71 -9.70 -23.79
C ASN A 348 3.19 -8.27 -23.96
N GLN A 349 2.22 -8.08 -24.86
CA GLN A 349 1.68 -6.77 -25.20
C GLN A 349 1.03 -6.08 -23.99
N GLY A 350 0.26 -6.82 -23.19
CA GLY A 350 -0.43 -6.27 -22.03
C GLY A 350 0.55 -5.62 -21.03
N ARG A 351 1.55 -6.39 -20.58
CA ARG A 351 2.52 -5.87 -19.61
C ARG A 351 3.45 -4.82 -20.23
N THR A 352 3.90 -5.01 -21.48
CA THR A 352 4.74 -4.02 -22.17
C THR A 352 4.02 -2.68 -22.27
N HIS A 353 2.75 -2.70 -22.63
CA HIS A 353 1.95 -1.48 -22.74
C HIS A 353 1.72 -0.85 -21.35
N ALA A 354 1.30 -1.63 -20.39
CA ALA A 354 1.04 -1.13 -19.04
C ALA A 354 2.27 -0.45 -18.40
N PHE A 355 3.44 -1.07 -18.49
CA PHE A 355 4.62 -0.65 -17.74
C PHE A 355 5.58 0.28 -18.48
N PHE A 356 5.40 0.43 -19.82
CA PHE A 356 6.26 1.30 -20.62
C PHE A 356 5.48 2.24 -21.56
N GLY A 357 4.18 2.06 -21.75
CA GLY A 357 3.40 2.74 -22.77
C GLY A 357 3.41 2.00 -24.12
N GLY A 358 4.31 1.03 -24.32
CA GLY A 358 4.46 0.24 -25.52
C GLY A 358 5.90 -0.14 -25.84
N HIS A 359 6.08 -0.93 -26.87
CA HIS A 359 7.42 -1.38 -27.31
C HIS A 359 8.28 -0.21 -27.85
N LYS A 360 7.66 0.77 -28.50
CA LYS A 360 8.34 1.95 -29.06
C LYS A 360 8.91 2.82 -27.94
N GLU A 361 8.12 3.05 -26.91
CA GLU A 361 8.46 3.83 -25.72
C GLU A 361 9.58 3.14 -24.95
N TRP A 362 9.49 1.83 -24.70
CA TRP A 362 10.56 1.06 -24.11
C TRP A 362 11.87 1.15 -24.90
N LYS A 363 11.79 1.04 -26.24
CA LYS A 363 12.98 1.12 -27.10
C LYS A 363 13.64 2.51 -27.05
N ALA A 364 12.84 3.57 -26.88
CA ALA A 364 13.33 4.94 -26.78
C ALA A 364 14.12 5.21 -25.49
N LEU A 365 13.89 4.43 -24.42
CA LEU A 365 14.66 4.57 -23.17
C LEU A 365 16.14 4.28 -23.38
N GLY A 366 16.46 3.21 -24.10
CA GLY A 366 17.85 2.78 -24.35
C GLY A 366 18.65 2.61 -23.06
N ASP A 367 19.94 2.89 -23.14
CA ASP A 367 20.87 2.87 -21.99
C ASP A 367 21.25 4.28 -21.51
N ASP A 368 20.57 5.32 -21.99
CA ASP A 368 20.87 6.72 -21.68
C ASP A 368 20.02 7.21 -20.52
N TRP A 369 20.67 7.52 -19.41
CA TRP A 369 20.03 8.06 -18.21
C TRP A 369 19.35 9.43 -18.41
N SER A 370 19.74 10.19 -19.43
CA SER A 370 19.11 11.46 -19.77
C SER A 370 17.66 11.31 -20.24
N ASN A 371 17.25 10.09 -20.62
CA ASN A 371 15.86 9.78 -20.97
C ASN A 371 14.94 9.72 -19.73
N PHE A 372 15.49 9.80 -18.52
CA PHE A 372 14.73 9.97 -17.28
C PHE A 372 14.88 11.42 -16.80
N PRO A 373 13.88 12.30 -16.96
CA PRO A 373 14.00 13.72 -16.68
C PRO A 373 14.18 14.03 -15.19
N VAL A 374 13.59 13.22 -14.32
CA VAL A 374 13.69 13.34 -12.86
C VAL A 374 13.79 11.94 -12.26
N TRP A 375 14.90 11.61 -11.65
CA TRP A 375 15.14 10.28 -11.08
C TRP A 375 15.72 10.30 -9.64
N SER A 376 16.35 11.38 -9.19
CA SER A 376 16.75 11.53 -7.77
C SER A 376 15.82 12.49 -7.04
N LYS A 377 15.59 12.26 -5.74
CA LYS A 377 14.77 13.13 -4.89
C LYS A 377 15.23 14.61 -4.94
N ASN A 378 16.54 14.85 -5.06
CA ASN A 378 17.10 16.21 -5.13
C ASN A 378 16.70 16.97 -6.40
N GLN A 379 16.12 16.32 -7.38
CA GLN A 379 15.62 16.91 -8.62
C GLN A 379 14.12 17.20 -8.55
N ILE A 380 13.45 16.77 -7.48
CA ILE A 380 12.02 16.99 -7.25
C ILE A 380 11.87 18.19 -6.32
N GLU A 381 11.13 19.21 -6.75
CA GLU A 381 10.84 20.38 -5.93
C GLU A 381 10.15 19.97 -4.63
N GLY A 382 10.52 20.61 -3.53
CA GLY A 382 9.89 20.39 -2.22
C GLY A 382 10.21 19.06 -1.53
N TYR A 383 11.19 18.27 -2.03
CA TYR A 383 11.53 16.97 -1.41
C TYR A 383 11.97 17.10 0.06
N ASP A 384 12.53 18.25 0.43
CA ASP A 384 13.10 18.55 1.75
C ASP A 384 12.09 19.12 2.75
N TYR A 385 10.83 19.29 2.39
CA TYR A 385 9.78 19.65 3.34
C TYR A 385 9.67 18.60 4.45
N GLN A 386 9.89 19.03 5.69
CA GLN A 386 10.02 18.11 6.80
C GLN A 386 8.72 17.89 7.59
N VAL A 387 7.91 18.94 7.77
CA VAL A 387 6.73 18.88 8.64
C VAL A 387 5.46 19.25 7.87
N GLN A 388 5.44 20.44 7.29
CA GLN A 388 4.30 20.93 6.52
C GLN A 388 4.79 21.49 5.19
N LEU A 389 4.04 21.26 4.14
CA LEU A 389 4.21 21.97 2.89
C LEU A 389 3.78 23.42 3.10
N ASP A 390 4.53 24.38 2.58
CA ASP A 390 4.02 25.74 2.56
C ASP A 390 2.75 25.82 1.69
N GLU A 391 1.91 26.81 1.97
CA GLU A 391 0.59 26.94 1.36
C GLU A 391 0.69 27.11 -0.17
N ALA A 392 1.66 27.85 -0.65
CA ALA A 392 1.85 28.11 -2.08
C ALA A 392 2.25 26.83 -2.83
N TYR A 393 3.20 26.06 -2.28
CA TYR A 393 3.61 24.79 -2.86
C TYR A 393 2.48 23.75 -2.76
N ALA A 394 1.81 23.65 -1.61
CA ALA A 394 0.72 22.71 -1.42
C ALA A 394 -0.42 22.94 -2.42
N SER A 395 -0.80 24.19 -2.67
CA SER A 395 -1.87 24.54 -3.60
C SER A 395 -1.59 24.12 -5.06
N SER A 396 -0.32 23.98 -5.44
CA SER A 396 0.09 23.60 -6.79
C SER A 396 0.44 22.11 -6.95
N HIS A 397 0.73 21.38 -5.86
CA HIS A 397 1.24 20.01 -5.91
C HIS A 397 0.38 18.99 -5.18
N LEU A 398 -0.60 19.42 -4.36
CA LEU A 398 -1.61 18.53 -3.80
C LEU A 398 -2.82 18.45 -4.72
N LEU A 399 -3.41 17.27 -4.80
CA LEU A 399 -4.59 17.04 -5.63
C LEU A 399 -5.82 17.72 -5.03
N SER A 400 -6.69 18.27 -5.87
CA SER A 400 -8.00 18.75 -5.44
C SER A 400 -8.96 17.58 -5.19
N HIS A 401 -9.76 17.66 -4.14
CA HIS A 401 -10.81 16.67 -3.90
C HIS A 401 -12.21 17.16 -4.32
N GLY A 402 -12.28 18.39 -4.87
CA GLY A 402 -13.51 18.96 -5.45
C GLY A 402 -14.52 19.47 -4.42
N TYR A 403 -14.09 19.75 -3.20
CA TYR A 403 -14.91 20.40 -2.15
C TYR A 403 -14.00 21.21 -1.23
N ASP A 404 -14.55 21.93 -0.25
CA ASP A 404 -13.76 22.66 0.75
C ASP A 404 -13.12 21.69 1.76
N GLU A 405 -11.88 21.34 1.54
CA GLU A 405 -11.14 20.37 2.34
C GLU A 405 -10.72 20.91 3.73
N ALA A 406 -10.77 22.23 3.95
CA ALA A 406 -10.53 22.84 5.25
C ALA A 406 -11.64 22.48 6.26
N LYS A 407 -12.83 22.13 5.77
CA LYS A 407 -13.94 21.66 6.60
C LYS A 407 -13.60 20.31 7.24
N SER A 408 -13.79 20.20 8.55
CA SER A 408 -13.84 18.92 9.23
C SER A 408 -15.03 18.10 8.75
N ILE A 409 -15.05 16.79 8.99
CA ILE A 409 -16.19 15.94 8.59
C ILE A 409 -17.51 16.35 9.25
N ALA A 410 -17.45 16.99 10.43
CA ALA A 410 -18.61 17.50 11.15
C ALA A 410 -19.15 18.82 10.57
N GLU A 411 -18.43 19.47 9.66
CA GLU A 411 -18.82 20.71 9.00
C GLU A 411 -19.28 20.49 7.54
N VAL A 412 -19.13 19.27 7.03
CA VAL A 412 -19.52 18.89 5.67
C VAL A 412 -21.04 18.96 5.54
N ASP A 413 -21.52 19.65 4.53
CA ASP A 413 -22.92 19.79 4.16
C ASP A 413 -23.24 19.15 2.80
N PHE A 414 -24.48 19.27 2.34
CA PHE A 414 -24.91 18.70 1.06
C PHE A 414 -24.21 19.35 -0.15
N ASP A 415 -23.89 20.63 -0.08
CA ASP A 415 -23.20 21.33 -1.18
C ASP A 415 -21.79 20.81 -1.36
N ASP A 416 -21.08 20.41 -0.29
CA ASP A 416 -19.80 19.74 -0.36
C ASP A 416 -19.91 18.35 -1.03
N LEU A 417 -20.99 17.60 -0.68
CA LEU A 417 -21.25 16.29 -1.30
C LEU A 417 -21.52 16.44 -2.80
N ALA A 418 -22.36 17.39 -3.17
CA ALA A 418 -22.72 17.66 -4.57
C ALA A 418 -21.49 18.12 -5.38
N SER A 419 -20.67 19.01 -4.80
CA SER A 419 -19.44 19.50 -5.42
C SER A 419 -18.42 18.37 -5.63
N ALA A 420 -18.17 17.57 -4.60
CA ALA A 420 -17.26 16.43 -4.67
C ALA A 420 -17.74 15.37 -5.67
N ALA A 421 -19.05 15.10 -5.72
CA ALA A 421 -19.63 14.16 -6.70
C ALA A 421 -19.49 14.68 -8.13
N SER A 422 -19.80 15.96 -8.35
CA SER A 422 -19.64 16.62 -9.66
C SER A 422 -18.18 16.57 -10.14
N PHE A 423 -17.22 16.83 -9.24
CA PHE A 423 -15.78 16.73 -9.55
C PHE A 423 -15.35 15.31 -9.88
N ARG A 424 -16.10 14.29 -9.45
CA ARG A 424 -15.90 12.87 -9.81
C ARG A 424 -16.74 12.43 -11.02
N GLY A 425 -17.33 13.38 -11.74
CA GLY A 425 -18.19 13.13 -12.91
C GLY A 425 -19.55 12.50 -12.55
N GLY A 426 -20.01 12.66 -11.31
CA GLY A 426 -21.23 12.03 -10.82
C GLY A 426 -22.12 12.95 -10.02
N PHE A 427 -23.02 12.36 -9.22
CA PHE A 427 -24.02 13.07 -8.45
C PHE A 427 -24.17 12.43 -7.05
N CYS A 428 -24.48 13.27 -6.04
CA CYS A 428 -25.11 12.85 -4.79
C CYS A 428 -26.63 12.94 -4.97
N LEU A 429 -27.36 11.86 -4.67
CA LEU A 429 -28.80 11.76 -4.97
C LEU A 429 -29.69 11.99 -3.75
N ASP A 430 -29.17 11.86 -2.53
CA ASP A 430 -29.94 11.99 -1.29
C ASP A 430 -29.80 13.43 -0.76
N ASP A 431 -30.82 14.24 -0.96
CA ASP A 431 -30.92 15.62 -0.50
C ASP A 431 -31.31 15.74 0.99
N ASP A 432 -31.67 14.64 1.64
CA ASP A 432 -31.97 14.51 3.05
C ASP A 432 -30.74 14.25 3.95
N TYR A 433 -29.54 14.49 3.43
CA TYR A 433 -28.32 14.35 4.19
C TYR A 433 -28.29 15.27 5.42
N VAL A 434 -27.99 14.67 6.57
CA VAL A 434 -27.84 15.43 7.83
C VAL A 434 -26.42 16.02 7.88
N ALA A 435 -26.33 17.35 7.76
CA ALA A 435 -25.04 18.04 7.78
C ALA A 435 -24.21 17.64 9.01
N GLY A 436 -22.96 17.27 8.77
CA GLY A 436 -22.03 16.83 9.80
C GLY A 436 -22.12 15.34 10.17
N ASP A 437 -23.10 14.57 9.69
CA ASP A 437 -23.08 13.11 9.86
C ASP A 437 -22.20 12.44 8.78
N GLY A 438 -20.91 12.52 8.96
CA GLY A 438 -19.94 11.95 8.01
C GLY A 438 -20.05 10.45 7.79
N TYR A 439 -20.88 9.74 8.56
CA TYR A 439 -21.05 8.29 8.46
C TYR A 439 -22.47 7.85 8.06
N GLN A 440 -23.40 8.77 7.87
CA GLN A 440 -24.68 8.51 7.22
C GLN A 440 -24.40 7.97 5.81
N LYS A 441 -24.99 6.83 5.45
CA LYS A 441 -24.85 6.31 4.08
C LYS A 441 -25.81 7.02 3.15
N VAL A 442 -25.28 7.76 2.20
CA VAL A 442 -26.01 8.43 1.12
C VAL A 442 -25.83 7.71 -0.21
N THR A 443 -26.72 8.00 -1.14
CA THR A 443 -26.74 7.41 -2.48
C THR A 443 -25.97 8.28 -3.46
N TRP A 444 -25.03 7.68 -4.19
CA TRP A 444 -24.21 8.31 -5.22
C TRP A 444 -24.47 7.68 -6.56
N ARG A 445 -24.28 8.44 -7.63
CA ARG A 445 -24.26 7.94 -9.01
C ARG A 445 -22.97 8.37 -9.68
N CYS A 446 -22.24 7.44 -10.28
CA CYS A 446 -20.99 7.73 -11.02
C CYS A 446 -21.25 8.09 -12.50
N ALA A 447 -20.19 8.50 -13.22
CA ALA A 447 -20.24 8.83 -14.65
C ALA A 447 -20.70 7.65 -15.53
N GLU A 448 -20.41 6.41 -15.12
CA GLU A 448 -20.84 5.18 -15.81
C GLU A 448 -22.31 4.81 -15.52
N GLY A 449 -23.02 5.62 -14.74
CA GLY A 449 -24.43 5.39 -14.38
C GLY A 449 -24.67 4.42 -13.21
N HIS A 450 -23.62 3.84 -12.61
CA HIS A 450 -23.78 2.98 -11.43
C HIS A 450 -24.29 3.79 -10.26
N THR A 451 -25.24 3.20 -9.51
CA THR A 451 -25.76 3.77 -8.27
C THR A 451 -25.27 2.95 -7.08
N PHE A 452 -24.64 3.60 -6.12
CA PHE A 452 -24.06 2.92 -4.95
C PHE A 452 -24.29 3.73 -3.68
N ARG A 453 -24.18 3.06 -2.53
CA ARG A 453 -24.28 3.72 -1.21
C ARG A 453 -22.92 3.78 -0.54
N ALA A 454 -22.57 4.94 -0.02
CA ALA A 454 -21.35 5.16 0.75
C ALA A 454 -21.54 6.33 1.72
N SER A 455 -20.77 6.33 2.82
CA SER A 455 -20.75 7.50 3.70
C SER A 455 -19.93 8.64 3.09
N PRO A 456 -20.20 9.90 3.45
CA PRO A 456 -19.35 11.04 3.11
C PRO A 456 -17.90 10.82 3.51
N TYR A 457 -17.64 10.22 4.67
CA TYR A 457 -16.29 9.86 5.10
C TYR A 457 -15.58 8.95 4.08
N THR A 458 -16.26 7.92 3.61
CA THR A 458 -15.71 6.98 2.62
C THR A 458 -15.33 7.67 1.32
N VAL A 459 -16.16 8.60 0.84
CA VAL A 459 -15.96 9.28 -0.44
C VAL A 459 -15.00 10.47 -0.31
N LEU A 460 -15.21 11.36 0.65
CA LEU A 460 -14.48 12.62 0.76
C LEU A 460 -13.15 12.46 1.49
N LYS A 461 -13.18 11.75 2.64
CA LYS A 461 -12.02 11.67 3.53
C LYS A 461 -11.17 10.41 3.30
N ALA A 462 -11.72 9.32 2.74
CA ALA A 462 -10.96 8.11 2.44
C ALA A 462 -10.62 7.91 0.95
N GLY A 463 -11.17 8.75 0.04
CA GLY A 463 -10.83 8.76 -1.38
C GLY A 463 -11.52 7.68 -2.23
N HIS A 464 -12.39 6.85 -1.63
CA HIS A 464 -13.14 5.85 -2.39
C HIS A 464 -14.22 6.47 -3.27
N TRP A 465 -14.48 5.86 -4.41
CA TRP A 465 -15.60 6.21 -5.27
C TRP A 465 -16.46 4.98 -5.59
N CYS A 466 -16.97 4.86 -6.80
CA CYS A 466 -17.87 3.79 -7.21
C CYS A 466 -17.21 2.40 -7.11
N PRO A 467 -17.75 1.48 -6.30
CA PRO A 467 -17.21 0.13 -6.20
C PRO A 467 -17.45 -0.71 -7.46
N ASP A 468 -18.54 -0.42 -8.23
CA ASP A 468 -18.89 -1.18 -9.44
C ASP A 468 -17.98 -0.85 -10.64
N CYS A 469 -17.24 0.29 -10.57
CA CYS A 469 -16.18 0.62 -11.51
C CYS A 469 -14.87 -0.13 -11.21
N ILE A 470 -14.73 -0.66 -10.00
CA ILE A 470 -13.55 -1.41 -9.56
C ILE A 470 -13.84 -2.90 -9.68
N VAL A 471 -13.43 -3.49 -10.79
CA VAL A 471 -13.70 -4.89 -11.12
C VAL A 471 -12.45 -5.73 -10.90
N GLU A 472 -12.58 -6.86 -10.23
CA GLU A 472 -11.46 -7.79 -10.02
C GLU A 472 -10.80 -8.18 -11.35
N ASN A 473 -9.46 -8.19 -11.36
CA ASN A 473 -8.63 -8.54 -12.52
C ASN A 473 -8.86 -7.68 -13.78
N ARG A 474 -9.39 -6.47 -13.63
CA ARG A 474 -9.58 -5.50 -14.71
C ARG A 474 -9.19 -4.09 -14.27
N TRP A 475 -8.57 -3.35 -15.18
CA TRP A 475 -8.13 -1.97 -14.96
C TRP A 475 -8.47 -1.14 -16.18
N ASN A 476 -9.48 -0.27 -16.07
CA ASN A 476 -10.01 0.59 -17.14
C ASN A 476 -9.89 2.08 -16.79
N PHE A 477 -8.82 2.43 -16.11
CA PHE A 477 -8.66 3.80 -15.57
C PHE A 477 -8.42 4.84 -16.67
N ASP A 478 -7.94 4.46 -17.87
CA ASP A 478 -7.87 5.36 -19.02
C ASP A 478 -9.26 5.92 -19.36
N ARG A 479 -10.28 5.06 -19.42
CA ARG A 479 -11.65 5.47 -19.68
C ARG A 479 -12.24 6.24 -18.49
N LEU A 480 -12.08 5.70 -17.28
CA LEU A 480 -12.67 6.30 -16.09
C LEU A 480 -12.11 7.70 -15.82
N SER A 481 -10.83 7.95 -16.04
CA SER A 481 -10.21 9.26 -15.80
C SER A 481 -10.66 10.33 -16.80
N ARG A 482 -11.08 9.96 -18.01
CA ARG A 482 -11.64 10.92 -18.97
C ARG A 482 -12.94 11.57 -18.48
N ALA A 483 -13.79 10.82 -17.80
CA ALA A 483 -15.07 11.30 -17.27
C ALA A 483 -14.98 11.73 -15.79
N ASN A 484 -13.82 11.60 -15.17
CA ASN A 484 -13.64 11.84 -13.75
C ASN A 484 -12.40 12.72 -13.50
N PRO A 485 -12.56 14.05 -13.38
CA PRO A 485 -11.46 14.98 -13.09
C PRO A 485 -10.64 14.63 -11.85
N PHE A 486 -11.27 14.03 -10.83
CA PHE A 486 -10.59 13.60 -9.61
C PHE A 486 -9.54 12.50 -9.91
N TYR A 487 -9.85 11.54 -10.80
CA TYR A 487 -8.89 10.53 -11.26
C TYR A 487 -7.86 11.10 -12.24
N ARG A 488 -8.32 11.96 -13.15
CA ARG A 488 -7.51 12.54 -14.22
C ARG A 488 -6.27 13.27 -13.72
N GLN A 489 -6.36 13.99 -12.60
CA GLN A 489 -5.28 14.77 -12.01
C GLN A 489 -3.97 13.99 -11.83
N VAL A 490 -4.06 12.69 -11.58
CA VAL A 490 -2.90 11.85 -11.30
C VAL A 490 -2.71 10.76 -12.34
N TRP A 491 -3.79 10.31 -12.99
CA TRP A 491 -3.67 9.29 -14.02
C TRP A 491 -2.92 9.80 -15.25
N CYS A 492 -3.24 11.01 -15.70
CA CYS A 492 -2.61 11.65 -16.85
C CYS A 492 -1.17 12.14 -16.60
N ASP A 493 -0.63 12.01 -15.40
CA ASP A 493 0.80 12.24 -15.14
C ASP A 493 1.71 11.21 -15.84
N SER A 494 1.18 10.03 -16.13
CA SER A 494 1.94 8.93 -16.72
C SER A 494 1.20 8.20 -17.87
N HIS A 495 0.00 8.66 -18.22
CA HIS A 495 -0.80 8.12 -19.33
C HIS A 495 -1.25 9.28 -20.21
N ASP A 496 -1.18 9.10 -21.53
CA ASP A 496 -1.66 10.10 -22.47
C ASP A 496 -3.19 10.20 -22.39
N GLU A 497 -3.73 11.41 -22.60
CA GLU A 497 -5.18 11.67 -22.48
C GLU A 497 -6.03 10.91 -23.50
N ASP A 498 -5.45 10.49 -24.60
CA ASP A 498 -6.07 9.71 -25.67
C ASP A 498 -5.91 8.19 -25.49
N GLU A 499 -5.10 7.74 -24.50
CA GLU A 499 -5.06 6.32 -24.17
C GLU A 499 -6.46 5.80 -23.79
N ASN A 500 -6.83 4.63 -24.29
CA ASN A 500 -8.12 4.00 -24.02
C ASN A 500 -7.96 2.49 -23.80
N ASN A 501 -7.14 2.12 -22.86
CA ASN A 501 -6.79 0.74 -22.62
C ASN A 501 -7.64 0.12 -21.51
N LEU A 502 -8.12 -1.08 -21.76
CA LEU A 502 -8.56 -2.02 -20.75
C LEU A 502 -7.46 -3.06 -20.55
N TYR A 503 -6.86 -3.07 -19.38
CA TYR A 503 -5.92 -4.10 -18.95
C TYR A 503 -6.68 -5.18 -18.18
N TYR A 504 -6.38 -6.45 -18.45
CA TYR A 504 -7.05 -7.57 -17.79
C TYR A 504 -6.22 -8.85 -17.84
N TYR A 505 -6.58 -9.80 -17.01
CA TYR A 505 -6.12 -11.18 -17.16
C TYR A 505 -7.19 -11.99 -17.90
N ASP A 506 -6.77 -12.79 -18.90
CA ASP A 506 -7.65 -13.75 -19.55
C ASP A 506 -7.92 -14.97 -18.65
N GLU A 507 -8.66 -15.95 -19.17
CA GLU A 507 -9.02 -17.17 -18.45
C GLU A 507 -7.81 -18.05 -18.08
N GLU A 508 -6.70 -17.91 -18.81
CA GLU A 508 -5.45 -18.61 -18.59
C GLU A 508 -4.51 -17.83 -17.64
N GLY A 509 -4.90 -16.62 -17.22
CA GLY A 509 -4.11 -15.75 -16.36
C GLY A 509 -3.02 -14.98 -17.11
N VAL A 510 -3.13 -14.85 -18.44
CA VAL A 510 -2.22 -14.07 -19.26
C VAL A 510 -2.62 -12.58 -19.21
N ALA A 511 -1.63 -11.71 -19.05
CA ALA A 511 -1.85 -10.27 -19.07
C ALA A 511 -2.14 -9.77 -20.48
N CYS A 512 -3.33 -9.23 -20.68
CA CYS A 512 -3.87 -8.77 -21.97
C CYS A 512 -4.25 -7.29 -21.91
N VAL A 513 -4.14 -6.63 -23.05
CA VAL A 513 -4.62 -5.25 -23.27
C VAL A 513 -5.48 -5.20 -24.51
N ARG A 514 -6.54 -4.42 -24.47
CA ARG A 514 -7.36 -4.07 -25.64
C ARG A 514 -7.89 -2.66 -25.48
N GLU A 515 -8.40 -2.11 -26.56
CA GLU A 515 -9.15 -0.86 -26.50
C GLU A 515 -10.41 -1.08 -25.63
N ASP A 516 -10.70 -0.13 -24.73
CA ASP A 516 -11.90 -0.15 -23.90
C ASP A 516 -13.07 0.46 -24.68
N VAL A 517 -14.09 -0.35 -25.00
CA VAL A 517 -15.21 0.00 -25.88
C VAL A 517 -16.43 0.40 -25.07
#